data_e0a95e0188f8c8171a27eee75e65a4d3
#
_entry.id   e0a95e0188f8c8171a27eee75e65a4d3
#
_cell.length_a   1.000
_cell.length_b   1.000
_cell.length_c   1.000
_cell.angle_alpha   90.00
_cell.angle_beta   90.00
_cell.angle_gamma   90.00
#
_symmetry.space_group_name_H-M   'P 1'
#
loop_
_entity.id
_entity.type
_entity.pdbx_description
1 polymer ?
#
loop_
_entity_poly.entity_id
_entity_poly.type
_entity_poly.pdbx_seq_one_letter_code
_entity_poly.pdbx_strand_id
1 'polypeptide(L)'
;GISHQEKTYISAEVASKNAESLLWGTMMGPFGGCFALRKKLWEKIPSHFLVDDFFINMLVLQKGFKSINEPNAIVFEDVSNDLSDEFRRKIRISSGNFQNLFHYKHLLFDFSWIAFSFFSHKVLRWLTPFFILSIISILPFIIENHSFYFYFLMGIIFCFSLVTIDFLLKSLKVNIKLLRFLTHFTLMNVALFIGFLNYIKGVKSSIWEPTRRNQ
;
A
#
# COMPACT_ATOMS: atom_id res chain seq x y z
N GLY A 1 15.17 1.06 -13.12
CA GLY A 1 14.75 2.23 -12.36
C GLY A 1 13.48 1.97 -11.55
N ILE A 2 12.99 2.95 -10.86
CA ILE A 2 11.77 2.93 -10.03
C ILE A 2 10.56 2.44 -10.83
N SER A 3 10.48 2.83 -12.10
CA SER A 3 9.42 2.40 -13.02
C SER A 3 9.31 0.88 -13.20
N HIS A 4 10.40 0.13 -13.07
CA HIS A 4 10.35 -1.33 -13.21
C HIS A 4 9.74 -2.00 -11.97
N GLN A 5 10.10 -1.54 -10.76
CA GLN A 5 9.55 -2.08 -9.51
C GLN A 5 8.07 -1.73 -9.39
N GLU A 6 7.69 -0.51 -9.76
CA GLU A 6 6.29 -0.07 -9.79
C GLU A 6 5.49 -0.89 -10.81
N LYS A 7 6.01 -1.15 -12.01
CA LYS A 7 5.36 -2.04 -12.99
C LYS A 7 5.14 -3.45 -12.45
N THR A 8 6.13 -4.03 -11.80
CA THR A 8 5.99 -5.37 -11.19
C THR A 8 4.93 -5.38 -10.10
N TYR A 9 4.93 -4.36 -9.24
CA TYR A 9 3.92 -4.19 -8.20
C TYR A 9 2.52 -4.04 -8.80
N ILE A 10 2.34 -3.16 -9.79
CA ILE A 10 1.05 -2.94 -10.46
C ILE A 10 0.56 -4.24 -11.12
N SER A 11 1.44 -5.00 -11.79
CA SER A 11 1.06 -6.27 -12.41
C SER A 11 0.55 -7.29 -11.38
N ALA A 12 1.21 -7.40 -10.22
CA ALA A 12 0.75 -8.27 -9.13
C ALA A 12 -0.57 -7.78 -8.53
N GLU A 13 -0.74 -6.47 -8.34
CA GLU A 13 -1.99 -5.87 -7.85
C GLU A 13 -3.15 -6.11 -8.83
N VAL A 14 -2.92 -5.98 -10.15
CA VAL A 14 -3.92 -6.29 -11.19
C VAL A 14 -4.33 -7.75 -11.13
N ALA A 15 -3.36 -8.67 -11.02
CA ALA A 15 -3.64 -10.10 -10.92
C ALA A 15 -4.48 -10.44 -9.68
N SER A 16 -4.15 -9.87 -8.52
CA SER A 16 -4.91 -10.04 -7.28
C SER A 16 -6.33 -9.50 -7.40
N LYS A 17 -6.51 -8.29 -7.93
CA LYS A 17 -7.82 -7.66 -8.15
C LYS A 17 -8.67 -8.47 -9.13
N ASN A 18 -8.05 -9.00 -10.18
CA ASN A 18 -8.75 -9.85 -11.14
C ASN A 18 -9.22 -11.17 -10.48
N ALA A 19 -8.39 -11.79 -9.67
CA ALA A 19 -8.77 -12.99 -8.92
C ALA A 19 -9.93 -12.73 -7.95
N GLU A 20 -9.89 -11.66 -7.15
CA GLU A 20 -10.97 -11.24 -6.25
C GLU A 20 -12.27 -10.95 -7.03
N SER A 21 -12.15 -10.33 -8.19
CA SER A 21 -13.25 -10.03 -9.10
C SER A 21 -13.96 -11.30 -9.58
N LEU A 22 -13.17 -12.28 -10.04
CA LEU A 22 -13.69 -13.53 -10.59
C LEU A 22 -14.24 -14.49 -9.52
N LEU A 23 -13.54 -14.60 -8.39
CA LEU A 23 -13.90 -15.57 -7.34
C LEU A 23 -15.10 -15.11 -6.52
N TRP A 24 -15.11 -13.84 -6.11
CA TRP A 24 -16.09 -13.37 -5.12
C TRP A 24 -16.82 -12.10 -5.55
N GLY A 25 -16.31 -11.37 -6.56
CA GLY A 25 -16.84 -10.06 -6.95
C GLY A 25 -16.54 -8.98 -5.92
N THR A 26 -15.47 -9.15 -5.14
CA THR A 26 -15.06 -8.25 -4.06
C THR A 26 -13.73 -7.58 -4.34
N MET A 27 -13.49 -7.13 -5.57
CA MET A 27 -12.27 -6.40 -5.91
C MET A 27 -11.99 -5.28 -4.91
N MET A 28 -10.86 -5.33 -4.21
CA MET A 28 -10.49 -4.37 -3.17
C MET A 28 -9.84 -3.11 -3.71
N GLY A 29 -10.67 -2.11 -3.95
CA GLY A 29 -10.32 -0.78 -4.43
C GLY A 29 -10.07 -0.73 -5.93
N PRO A 30 -10.70 0.19 -6.67
CA PRO A 30 -10.45 0.41 -8.07
C PRO A 30 -9.05 1.00 -8.30
N PHE A 31 -8.64 1.11 -9.55
CA PHE A 31 -7.53 2.00 -9.91
C PHE A 31 -8.10 3.42 -10.00
N GLY A 32 -7.61 4.33 -9.14
CA GLY A 32 -8.12 5.71 -9.04
C GLY A 32 -8.04 6.51 -10.35
N GLY A 33 -7.17 6.10 -11.29
CA GLY A 33 -7.06 6.74 -12.60
C GLY A 33 -8.24 6.48 -13.54
N CYS A 34 -8.94 5.33 -13.38
CA CYS A 34 -10.12 5.02 -14.18
C CYS A 34 -10.99 3.95 -13.53
N PHE A 35 -12.22 4.28 -13.21
CA PHE A 35 -13.25 3.33 -12.80
C PHE A 35 -14.63 3.82 -13.16
N ALA A 36 -15.58 2.91 -13.32
CA ALA A 36 -16.99 3.22 -13.59
C ALA A 36 -17.85 2.83 -12.38
N LEU A 37 -18.78 3.70 -12.02
CA LEU A 37 -19.70 3.52 -10.93
C LEU A 37 -21.14 3.73 -11.40
N ARG A 38 -22.06 2.85 -11.01
CA ARG A 38 -23.49 3.09 -11.23
C ARG A 38 -23.94 4.31 -10.43
N LYS A 39 -24.43 5.36 -11.11
CA LYS A 39 -24.82 6.64 -10.48
C LYS A 39 -25.68 6.48 -9.22
N LYS A 40 -26.62 5.53 -9.21
CA LYS A 40 -27.49 5.26 -8.05
C LYS A 40 -26.76 4.73 -6.80
N LEU A 41 -25.50 4.27 -6.94
CA LEU A 41 -24.68 3.76 -5.83
C LEU A 41 -23.74 4.83 -5.28
N TRP A 42 -23.65 5.98 -5.96
CA TRP A 42 -22.82 7.06 -5.50
C TRP A 42 -23.40 7.72 -4.26
N GLU A 43 -22.55 7.96 -3.28
CA GLU A 43 -22.87 8.75 -2.08
C GLU A 43 -21.79 9.82 -1.89
N LYS A 44 -22.18 10.86 -1.15
CA LYS A 44 -21.26 11.96 -0.83
C LYS A 44 -20.14 11.45 0.08
N ILE A 45 -18.91 11.64 -0.37
CA ILE A 45 -17.71 11.28 0.38
C ILE A 45 -17.41 12.37 1.40
N PRO A 46 -16.98 12.02 2.64
CA PRO A 46 -16.50 13.02 3.58
C PRO A 46 -15.30 13.78 3.00
N SER A 47 -15.33 15.11 3.07
CA SER A 47 -14.36 15.99 2.40
C SER A 47 -12.90 15.83 2.85
N HIS A 48 -12.67 15.18 3.99
CA HIS A 48 -11.33 14.93 4.53
C HIS A 48 -10.73 13.58 4.14
N PHE A 49 -11.45 12.73 3.37
CA PHE A 49 -10.91 11.45 2.92
C PHE A 49 -9.92 11.64 1.78
N LEU A 50 -8.74 11.00 1.92
CA LEU A 50 -7.63 11.12 0.95
C LEU A 50 -7.66 10.06 -0.16
N VAL A 51 -8.32 8.92 0.09
CA VAL A 51 -8.44 7.79 -0.84
C VAL A 51 -9.93 7.50 -1.01
N ASP A 52 -10.55 8.35 -1.80
CA ASP A 52 -11.99 8.39 -2.05
C ASP A 52 -12.47 7.23 -2.95
N ASP A 53 -11.64 6.81 -3.89
CA ASP A 53 -11.89 5.67 -4.78
C ASP A 53 -12.09 4.37 -3.97
N PHE A 54 -11.25 4.13 -2.97
CA PHE A 54 -11.40 2.99 -2.08
C PHE A 54 -12.65 3.10 -1.21
N PHE A 55 -12.94 4.29 -0.68
CA PHE A 55 -14.14 4.55 0.11
C PHE A 55 -15.41 4.24 -0.68
N ILE A 56 -15.51 4.74 -1.92
CA ILE A 56 -16.64 4.47 -2.83
C ILE A 56 -16.80 2.97 -3.08
N ASN A 57 -15.68 2.29 -3.35
CA ASN A 57 -15.69 0.85 -3.61
C ASN A 57 -16.25 0.07 -2.42
N MET A 58 -15.83 0.41 -1.21
CA MET A 58 -16.32 -0.24 0.01
C MET A 58 -17.82 0.01 0.25
N LEU A 59 -18.31 1.21 -0.04
CA LEU A 59 -19.77 1.50 0.01
C LEU A 59 -20.56 0.61 -0.96
N VAL A 60 -20.04 0.41 -2.18
CA VAL A 60 -20.68 -0.47 -3.17
C VAL A 60 -20.76 -1.90 -2.67
N LEU A 61 -19.66 -2.41 -2.13
CA LEU A 61 -19.60 -3.78 -1.60
C LEU A 61 -20.51 -3.97 -0.39
N GLN A 62 -20.55 -3.01 0.54
CA GLN A 62 -21.42 -3.08 1.71
C GLN A 62 -22.93 -3.04 1.36
N LYS A 63 -23.29 -2.41 0.24
CA LYS A 63 -24.65 -2.45 -0.31
C LYS A 63 -25.01 -3.77 -0.98
N GLY A 64 -24.11 -4.78 -0.94
CA GLY A 64 -24.33 -6.09 -1.55
C GLY A 64 -24.10 -6.13 -3.06
N PHE A 65 -23.54 -5.07 -3.66
CA PHE A 65 -23.16 -5.09 -5.07
C PHE A 65 -21.74 -5.58 -5.24
N LYS A 66 -21.42 -6.04 -6.45
CA LYS A 66 -20.09 -6.52 -6.81
C LYS A 66 -19.22 -5.39 -7.32
N SER A 67 -17.93 -5.46 -7.02
CA SER A 67 -16.86 -4.70 -7.64
C SER A 67 -15.99 -5.66 -8.45
N ILE A 68 -15.82 -5.36 -9.73
CA ILE A 68 -15.10 -6.23 -10.67
C ILE A 68 -14.01 -5.47 -11.41
N ASN A 69 -12.97 -6.19 -11.82
CA ASN A 69 -11.96 -5.69 -12.73
C ASN A 69 -12.36 -6.01 -14.17
N GLU A 70 -12.18 -5.05 -15.11
CA GLU A 70 -12.39 -5.27 -16.54
C GLU A 70 -11.02 -5.27 -17.25
N PRO A 71 -10.44 -6.45 -17.54
CA PRO A 71 -9.10 -6.55 -18.11
C PRO A 71 -8.94 -5.88 -19.49
N ASN A 72 -10.04 -5.72 -20.25
CA ASN A 72 -10.04 -5.10 -21.56
C ASN A 72 -10.05 -3.56 -21.49
N ALA A 73 -10.33 -2.98 -20.31
CA ALA A 73 -10.27 -1.55 -20.08
C ALA A 73 -8.83 -1.14 -19.75
N ILE A 74 -8.06 -0.84 -20.78
CA ILE A 74 -6.64 -0.50 -20.66
C ILE A 74 -6.48 1.00 -20.46
N VAL A 75 -5.76 1.39 -19.41
CA VAL A 75 -5.41 2.77 -19.10
C VAL A 75 -3.90 2.92 -19.09
N PHE A 76 -3.40 3.94 -19.79
CA PHE A 76 -1.99 4.31 -19.76
C PHE A 76 -1.80 5.47 -18.80
N GLU A 77 -0.90 5.31 -17.85
CA GLU A 77 -0.55 6.34 -16.87
C GLU A 77 0.98 6.47 -16.77
N ASP A 78 1.47 7.69 -16.83
CA ASP A 78 2.89 7.96 -16.64
C ASP A 78 3.27 7.84 -15.17
N VAL A 79 4.35 7.14 -14.93
CA VAL A 79 4.93 6.98 -13.58
C VAL A 79 5.92 8.11 -13.34
N SER A 80 5.83 8.74 -12.17
CA SER A 80 6.82 9.73 -11.76
C SER A 80 8.21 9.12 -11.71
N ASN A 81 9.19 9.82 -12.27
CA ASN A 81 10.60 9.43 -12.21
C ASN A 81 11.29 9.92 -10.92
N ASP A 82 10.64 10.80 -10.17
CA ASP A 82 11.15 11.33 -8.91
C ASP A 82 10.71 10.47 -7.72
N LEU A 83 11.69 9.88 -7.04
CA LEU A 83 11.47 9.06 -5.84
C LEU A 83 10.84 9.88 -4.70
N SER A 84 11.16 11.16 -4.59
CA SER A 84 10.64 12.03 -3.53
C SER A 84 9.15 12.32 -3.72
N ASP A 85 8.72 12.53 -4.97
CA ASP A 85 7.31 12.74 -5.31
C ASP A 85 6.50 11.46 -5.07
N GLU A 86 7.05 10.32 -5.48
CA GLU A 86 6.41 9.03 -5.24
C GLU A 86 6.31 8.72 -3.74
N PHE A 87 7.35 8.99 -2.97
CA PHE A 87 7.35 8.80 -1.52
C PHE A 87 6.30 9.68 -0.84
N ARG A 88 6.20 10.97 -1.21
CA ARG A 88 5.15 11.87 -0.69
C ARG A 88 3.75 11.39 -1.06
N ARG A 89 3.57 10.94 -2.30
CA ARG A 89 2.31 10.34 -2.78
C ARG A 89 1.93 9.13 -1.93
N LYS A 90 2.87 8.22 -1.65
CA LYS A 90 2.62 7.01 -0.83
C LYS A 90 2.29 7.35 0.62
N ILE A 91 2.92 8.36 1.23
CA ILE A 91 2.56 8.84 2.57
C ILE A 91 1.11 9.31 2.61
N ARG A 92 0.69 10.11 1.63
CA ARG A 92 -0.69 10.59 1.52
C ARG A 92 -1.68 9.43 1.36
N ILE A 93 -1.42 8.52 0.43
CA ILE A 93 -2.25 7.33 0.21
C ILE A 93 -2.33 6.50 1.50
N SER A 94 -1.22 6.33 2.20
CA SER A 94 -1.19 5.61 3.47
C SER A 94 -2.05 6.27 4.54
N SER A 95 -2.01 7.60 4.67
CA SER A 95 -2.90 8.32 5.60
C SER A 95 -4.37 8.04 5.28
N GLY A 96 -4.75 8.03 4.00
CA GLY A 96 -6.10 7.67 3.55
C GLY A 96 -6.44 6.19 3.76
N ASN A 97 -5.46 5.30 3.64
CA ASN A 97 -5.65 3.88 3.96
C ASN A 97 -6.03 3.67 5.43
N PHE A 98 -5.36 4.38 6.35
CA PHE A 98 -5.73 4.31 7.78
C PHE A 98 -7.06 4.99 8.06
N GLN A 99 -7.44 6.08 7.37
CA GLN A 99 -8.81 6.61 7.44
C GLN A 99 -9.84 5.53 7.07
N ASN A 100 -9.63 4.84 5.96
CA ASN A 100 -10.52 3.77 5.52
C ASN A 100 -10.50 2.57 6.47
N LEU A 101 -9.33 2.16 6.99
CA LEU A 101 -9.21 1.07 7.96
C LEU A 101 -10.07 1.34 9.20
N PHE A 102 -9.92 2.52 9.80
CA PHE A 102 -10.68 2.86 11.01
C PHE A 102 -12.16 3.10 10.74
N HIS A 103 -12.53 3.60 9.56
CA HIS A 103 -13.92 3.75 9.16
C HIS A 103 -14.60 2.37 8.99
N TYR A 104 -13.93 1.43 8.33
CA TYR A 104 -14.44 0.09 8.04
C TYR A 104 -13.97 -0.97 9.05
N LYS A 105 -13.49 -0.59 10.23
CA LYS A 105 -12.96 -1.51 11.25
C LYS A 105 -13.94 -2.61 11.67
N HIS A 106 -15.26 -2.37 11.57
CA HIS A 106 -16.28 -3.36 11.87
C HIS A 106 -16.15 -4.61 11.00
N LEU A 107 -15.66 -4.49 9.76
CA LEU A 107 -15.41 -5.63 8.88
C LEU A 107 -14.33 -6.59 9.40
N LEU A 108 -13.46 -6.15 10.32
CA LEU A 108 -12.45 -7.04 10.91
C LEU A 108 -13.08 -8.14 11.79
N PHE A 109 -14.33 -7.95 12.19
CA PHE A 109 -15.09 -8.87 13.03
C PHE A 109 -16.23 -9.56 12.26
N ASP A 110 -16.28 -9.39 10.94
CA ASP A 110 -17.25 -10.02 10.04
C ASP A 110 -16.64 -11.24 9.35
N PHE A 111 -17.47 -12.26 9.07
CA PHE A 111 -17.07 -13.50 8.38
C PHE A 111 -17.59 -13.54 6.92
N SER A 112 -17.51 -12.40 6.23
CA SER A 112 -17.88 -12.28 4.82
C SER A 112 -16.66 -12.34 3.89
N TRP A 113 -16.88 -12.62 2.59
CA TRP A 113 -15.83 -12.53 1.58
C TRP A 113 -15.27 -11.09 1.42
N ILE A 114 -16.10 -10.09 1.71
CA ILE A 114 -15.67 -8.68 1.72
C ILE A 114 -14.66 -8.47 2.85
N ALA A 115 -14.97 -8.96 4.05
CA ALA A 115 -14.09 -8.89 5.21
C ALA A 115 -12.77 -9.65 4.98
N PHE A 116 -12.84 -10.86 4.40
CA PHE A 116 -11.67 -11.64 4.06
C PHE A 116 -10.76 -10.92 3.06
N SER A 117 -11.32 -10.43 1.94
CA SER A 117 -10.55 -9.67 0.93
C SER A 117 -9.99 -8.38 1.52
N PHE A 118 -10.76 -7.66 2.33
CA PHE A 118 -10.30 -6.45 3.00
C PHE A 118 -9.12 -6.72 3.94
N PHE A 119 -9.25 -7.72 4.82
CA PHE A 119 -8.22 -8.08 5.77
C PHE A 119 -6.94 -8.58 5.07
N SER A 120 -7.07 -9.60 4.20
CA SER A 120 -5.92 -10.26 3.58
C SER A 120 -5.20 -9.38 2.57
N HIS A 121 -5.93 -8.67 1.72
CA HIS A 121 -5.33 -7.90 0.63
C HIS A 121 -4.91 -6.48 1.06
N LYS A 122 -5.61 -5.86 1.99
CA LYS A 122 -5.36 -4.45 2.37
C LYS A 122 -4.81 -4.32 3.79
N VAL A 123 -5.53 -4.81 4.80
CA VAL A 123 -5.19 -4.55 6.22
C VAL A 123 -3.83 -5.13 6.59
N LEU A 124 -3.56 -6.40 6.28
CA LEU A 124 -2.25 -7.02 6.58
C LEU A 124 -1.10 -6.24 5.94
N ARG A 125 -1.28 -5.79 4.71
CA ARG A 125 -0.28 -4.98 4.00
C ARG A 125 -0.07 -3.62 4.66
N TRP A 126 -1.14 -2.96 5.09
CA TRP A 126 -1.04 -1.65 5.76
C TRP A 126 -0.40 -1.76 7.15
N LEU A 127 -0.55 -2.90 7.80
CA LEU A 127 0.05 -3.19 9.11
C LEU A 127 1.48 -3.73 9.04
N THR A 128 2.03 -4.01 7.85
CA THR A 128 3.39 -4.55 7.68
C THR A 128 4.47 -3.78 8.45
N PRO A 129 4.54 -2.43 8.46
CA PRO A 129 5.56 -1.72 9.21
C PRO A 129 5.48 -1.99 10.72
N PHE A 130 4.29 -2.19 11.28
CA PHE A 130 4.12 -2.51 12.70
C PHE A 130 4.59 -3.92 13.02
N PHE A 131 4.33 -4.89 12.12
CA PHE A 131 4.86 -6.24 12.27
C PHE A 131 6.40 -6.25 12.23
N ILE A 132 7.00 -5.50 11.29
CA ILE A 132 8.46 -5.36 11.22
C ILE A 132 9.01 -4.75 12.50
N LEU A 133 8.44 -3.67 13.00
CA LEU A 133 8.85 -3.02 14.24
C LEU A 133 8.68 -3.94 15.45
N SER A 134 7.58 -4.68 15.55
CA SER A 134 7.34 -5.66 16.62
C SER A 134 8.40 -6.77 16.61
N ILE A 135 8.70 -7.32 15.42
CA ILE A 135 9.74 -8.35 15.28
C ILE A 135 11.09 -7.82 15.75
N ILE A 136 11.50 -6.63 15.25
CA ILE A 136 12.78 -6.03 15.63
C ILE A 136 12.86 -5.75 17.13
N SER A 137 11.74 -5.32 17.74
CA SER A 137 11.67 -5.01 19.18
C SER A 137 11.71 -6.26 20.06
N ILE A 138 11.11 -7.37 19.62
CA ILE A 138 11.01 -8.60 20.41
C ILE A 138 12.28 -9.46 20.29
N LEU A 139 12.91 -9.51 19.12
CA LEU A 139 14.06 -10.37 18.84
C LEU A 139 15.19 -10.25 19.89
N PRO A 140 15.61 -9.06 20.35
CA PRO A 140 16.68 -8.94 21.35
C PRO A 140 16.38 -9.66 22.68
N PHE A 141 15.11 -9.80 23.05
CA PHE A 141 14.70 -10.43 24.30
C PHE A 141 14.64 -11.96 24.24
N ILE A 142 14.59 -12.53 23.02
CA ILE A 142 14.48 -13.99 22.83
C ILE A 142 15.72 -14.59 22.17
N ILE A 143 16.74 -13.79 21.91
CA ILE A 143 17.94 -14.20 21.16
C ILE A 143 18.72 -15.32 21.87
N GLU A 144 18.69 -15.35 23.20
CA GLU A 144 19.37 -16.36 24.00
C GLU A 144 18.66 -17.71 23.99
N ASN A 145 17.38 -17.76 23.65
CA ASN A 145 16.58 -18.97 23.70
C ASN A 145 16.94 -19.97 22.58
N HIS A 146 17.38 -19.50 21.42
CA HIS A 146 17.74 -20.36 20.32
C HIS A 146 18.59 -19.63 19.28
N SER A 147 19.62 -20.29 18.75
CA SER A 147 20.55 -19.73 17.73
C SER A 147 19.84 -19.19 16.50
N PHE A 148 18.66 -19.73 16.14
CA PHE A 148 17.84 -19.23 15.03
C PHE A 148 17.52 -17.74 15.17
N TYR A 149 17.17 -17.26 16.37
CA TYR A 149 16.82 -15.85 16.59
C TYR A 149 18.03 -14.93 16.40
N PHE A 150 19.22 -15.39 16.79
CA PHE A 150 20.48 -14.69 16.55
C PHE A 150 20.72 -14.51 15.03
N TYR A 151 20.69 -15.60 14.26
CA TYR A 151 20.93 -15.53 12.83
C TYR A 151 19.83 -14.73 12.10
N PHE A 152 18.60 -14.79 12.60
CA PHE A 152 17.48 -14.02 12.03
C PHE A 152 17.70 -12.51 12.26
N LEU A 153 18.12 -12.08 13.47
CA LEU A 153 18.48 -10.69 13.74
C LEU A 153 19.65 -10.23 12.86
N MET A 154 20.70 -11.07 12.72
CA MET A 154 21.82 -10.76 11.83
C MET A 154 21.36 -10.59 10.37
N GLY A 155 20.42 -11.40 9.90
CA GLY A 155 19.80 -11.26 8.59
C GLY A 155 19.07 -9.93 8.41
N ILE A 156 18.32 -9.48 9.42
CA ILE A 156 17.64 -8.16 9.40
C ILE A 156 18.69 -7.03 9.33
N ILE A 157 19.72 -7.08 10.18
CA ILE A 157 20.80 -6.07 10.20
C ILE A 157 21.52 -6.05 8.83
N PHE A 158 21.78 -7.22 8.26
CA PHE A 158 22.36 -7.34 6.92
C PHE A 158 21.47 -6.70 5.86
N CYS A 159 20.15 -6.94 5.88
CA CYS A 159 19.23 -6.28 4.96
C CYS A 159 19.25 -4.76 5.08
N PHE A 160 19.28 -4.21 6.30
CA PHE A 160 19.40 -2.76 6.50
C PHE A 160 20.74 -2.21 6.03
N SER A 161 21.85 -2.95 6.21
CA SER A 161 23.15 -2.54 5.67
C SER A 161 23.16 -2.50 4.14
N LEU A 162 22.48 -3.44 3.48
CA LEU A 162 22.31 -3.43 2.03
C LEU A 162 21.51 -2.20 1.55
N VAL A 163 20.48 -1.79 2.27
CA VAL A 163 19.74 -0.56 1.96
C VAL A 163 20.65 0.66 2.06
N THR A 164 21.49 0.74 3.09
CA THR A 164 22.46 1.83 3.25
C THR A 164 23.47 1.85 2.10
N ILE A 165 24.01 0.66 1.73
CA ILE A 165 24.91 0.51 0.58
C ILE A 165 24.23 0.96 -0.72
N ASP A 166 22.94 0.65 -0.92
CA ASP A 166 22.20 1.08 -2.11
C ASP A 166 22.11 2.60 -2.21
N PHE A 167 21.89 3.30 -1.08
CA PHE A 167 21.91 4.78 -1.07
C PHE A 167 23.29 5.34 -1.47
N LEU A 168 24.37 4.73 -0.99
CA LEU A 168 25.73 5.13 -1.36
C LEU A 168 26.01 4.86 -2.85
N LEU A 169 25.64 3.68 -3.35
CA LEU A 169 25.80 3.31 -4.76
C LEU A 169 24.98 4.22 -5.70
N LYS A 170 23.81 4.68 -5.24
CA LYS A 170 23.01 5.65 -5.99
C LYS A 170 23.76 6.95 -6.21
N SER A 171 24.49 7.46 -5.21
CA SER A 171 25.30 8.68 -5.35
C SER A 171 26.43 8.49 -6.38
N LEU A 172 26.92 7.27 -6.54
CA LEU A 172 27.92 6.86 -7.54
C LEU A 172 27.31 6.48 -8.90
N LYS A 173 25.98 6.69 -9.10
CA LYS A 173 25.23 6.32 -10.32
C LYS A 173 25.25 4.82 -10.65
N VAL A 174 25.57 3.95 -9.69
CA VAL A 174 25.53 2.49 -9.84
C VAL A 174 24.13 1.98 -9.49
N ASN A 175 23.58 1.12 -10.35
CA ASN A 175 22.25 0.55 -10.18
C ASN A 175 22.29 -0.97 -10.10
N ILE A 176 22.00 -1.54 -8.91
CA ILE A 176 21.85 -2.98 -8.70
C ILE A 176 20.38 -3.27 -8.44
N LYS A 177 19.72 -4.01 -9.35
CA LYS A 177 18.27 -4.24 -9.31
C LYS A 177 17.78 -4.84 -7.98
N LEU A 178 18.50 -5.81 -7.42
CA LEU A 178 18.14 -6.45 -6.16
C LEU A 178 18.17 -5.48 -4.98
N LEU A 179 19.22 -4.65 -4.89
CA LEU A 179 19.33 -3.64 -3.84
C LEU A 179 18.22 -2.60 -3.97
N ARG A 180 17.91 -2.17 -5.19
CA ARG A 180 16.78 -1.24 -5.44
C ARG A 180 15.44 -1.80 -4.98
N PHE A 181 15.20 -3.09 -5.15
CA PHE A 181 13.98 -3.73 -4.68
C PHE A 181 13.89 -3.68 -3.16
N LEU A 182 14.97 -4.01 -2.46
CA LEU A 182 15.03 -3.97 -0.99
C LEU A 182 14.83 -2.54 -0.45
N THR A 183 15.51 -1.57 -1.07
CA THR A 183 15.37 -0.14 -0.73
C THR A 183 13.94 0.34 -0.97
N HIS A 184 13.33 -0.02 -2.11
CA HIS A 184 11.95 0.33 -2.40
C HIS A 184 10.99 -0.27 -1.36
N PHE A 185 11.12 -1.55 -1.02
CA PHE A 185 10.31 -2.19 0.01
C PHE A 185 10.43 -1.46 1.35
N THR A 186 11.66 -1.13 1.77
CA THR A 186 11.90 -0.41 3.02
C THR A 186 11.25 0.98 3.01
N LEU A 187 11.45 1.76 1.94
CA LEU A 187 10.87 3.10 1.80
C LEU A 187 9.34 3.06 1.79
N MET A 188 8.72 2.06 1.16
CA MET A 188 7.26 1.94 1.15
C MET A 188 6.73 1.64 2.56
N ASN A 189 7.42 0.81 3.36
CA ASN A 189 7.04 0.57 4.76
C ASN A 189 7.24 1.81 5.64
N VAL A 190 8.31 2.58 5.42
CA VAL A 190 8.50 3.88 6.09
C VAL A 190 7.37 4.85 5.72
N ALA A 191 6.99 4.93 4.44
CA ALA A 191 5.88 5.76 3.99
C ALA A 191 4.54 5.33 4.62
N LEU A 192 4.30 4.02 4.76
CA LEU A 192 3.12 3.49 5.47
C LEU A 192 3.10 3.94 6.92
N PHE A 193 4.22 3.84 7.62
CA PHE A 193 4.32 4.25 9.01
C PHE A 193 4.13 5.75 9.21
N ILE A 194 4.78 6.58 8.38
CA ILE A 194 4.61 8.04 8.41
C ILE A 194 3.17 8.42 8.11
N GLY A 195 2.53 7.74 7.15
CA GLY A 195 1.12 7.94 6.83
C GLY A 195 0.19 7.65 8.00
N PHE A 196 0.47 6.61 8.79
CA PHE A 196 -0.23 6.34 10.04
C PHE A 196 -0.06 7.48 11.06
N LEU A 197 1.16 7.98 11.26
CA LEU A 197 1.42 9.12 12.15
C LEU A 197 0.66 10.37 11.71
N ASN A 198 0.61 10.63 10.39
CA ASN A 198 -0.15 11.74 9.84
C ASN A 198 -1.66 11.56 10.05
N TYR A 199 -2.17 10.34 9.94
CA TYR A 199 -3.55 10.03 10.25
C TYR A 199 -3.88 10.36 11.72
N ILE A 200 -3.03 9.94 12.68
CA ILE A 200 -3.22 10.23 14.12
C ILE A 200 -3.21 11.73 14.40
N LYS A 201 -2.33 12.49 13.75
CA LYS A 201 -2.26 13.96 13.89
C LYS A 201 -3.50 14.67 13.33
N GLY A 202 -4.34 13.96 12.59
CA GLY A 202 -5.54 14.49 11.94
C GLY A 202 -5.24 15.05 10.54
N VAL A 203 -5.99 14.54 9.57
CA VAL A 203 -5.95 15.03 8.17
C VAL A 203 -6.82 16.27 8.07
N LYS A 204 -6.20 17.43 7.89
CA LYS A 204 -6.90 18.73 7.85
C LYS A 204 -7.48 19.07 6.47
N SER A 205 -6.92 18.52 5.40
CA SER A 205 -7.33 18.82 4.02
C SER A 205 -7.07 17.63 3.11
N SER A 206 -7.97 17.38 2.17
CA SER A 206 -7.80 16.45 1.07
C SER A 206 -7.12 17.07 -0.15
N ILE A 207 -6.89 18.38 -0.15
CA ILE A 207 -6.23 19.10 -1.24
C ILE A 207 -4.77 18.63 -1.32
N TRP A 208 -4.35 18.24 -2.51
CA TRP A 208 -2.98 17.79 -2.77
C TRP A 208 -2.42 18.48 -4.02
N GLU A 209 -1.11 18.69 -4.03
CA GLU A 209 -0.42 19.14 -5.23
C GLU A 209 -0.23 17.95 -6.17
N PRO A 210 -0.62 18.07 -7.45
CA PRO A 210 -0.41 17.01 -8.43
C PRO A 210 1.07 16.68 -8.56
N THR A 211 1.39 15.39 -8.66
CA THR A 211 2.75 14.93 -8.99
C THR A 211 3.16 15.49 -10.35
N ARG A 212 4.35 16.07 -10.45
CA ARG A 212 4.90 16.53 -11.73
C ARG A 212 5.06 15.31 -12.64
N ARG A 213 4.31 15.27 -13.72
CA ARG A 213 4.41 14.28 -14.77
C ARG A 213 5.21 14.89 -15.91
N ASN A 214 6.14 14.13 -16.51
CA ASN A 214 6.78 14.55 -17.76
C ASN A 214 5.70 14.52 -18.85
N GLN A 215 5.38 15.69 -19.39
CA GLN A 215 4.59 15.82 -20.61
C GLN A 215 5.47 15.50 -21.81
#